data_e140f1e7ab416494ae72999724f86733
#
_entry.id   e140f1e7ab416494ae72999724f86733
#
_cell.length_a   1.000
_cell.length_b   1.000
_cell.length_c   1.000
_cell.angle_alpha   90.00
_cell.angle_beta   90.00
_cell.angle_gamma   90.00
#
_symmetry.space_group_name_H-M   'P 1'
#
loop_
_entity.id
_entity.type
_entity.pdbx_description
1 polymer ?
#
loop_
_entity_poly.entity_id
_entity_poly.type
_entity_poly.pdbx_seq_one_letter_code
_entity_poly.pdbx_strand_id
1 'polypeptide(L)'
;AGRYAGGTPQQKGERSPVSKASPDNILLYLPQKQEDQVREIFAGLAERGFPVQQQRPHITVTFSPRMQPEVVDLAAQLLPAVIPADFRRVGNVIFGTKRKQTVAWLLETTNELEIAARKISAANSDGRGPRWTPHLTMGLRLPREEVPGYIQAMDELTSSHFKELSAVEAAYWRPRTQEKTVLAEA
;
A
#
# COMPACT_ATOMS: atom_id res chain seq x y z
N ALA A 1 41.44 -31.04 -33.79
CA ALA A 1 40.05 -30.93 -34.29
C ALA A 1 39.11 -30.85 -33.10
N GLY A 2 38.80 -29.64 -32.67
CA GLY A 2 37.88 -29.37 -31.59
C GLY A 2 36.52 -29.02 -32.17
N ARG A 3 35.47 -29.67 -31.71
CA ARG A 3 34.08 -29.33 -32.03
C ARG A 3 33.53 -28.46 -30.92
N TYR A 4 33.20 -27.23 -31.27
CA TYR A 4 32.36 -26.37 -30.44
C TYR A 4 30.90 -26.74 -30.68
N ALA A 5 30.23 -27.21 -29.63
CA ALA A 5 28.78 -27.34 -29.61
C ALA A 5 28.20 -26.03 -29.08
N GLY A 6 27.49 -25.31 -29.96
CA GLY A 6 26.74 -24.13 -29.59
C GLY A 6 25.52 -24.50 -28.80
N GLY A 7 25.47 -24.10 -27.56
CA GLY A 7 24.24 -24.11 -26.75
C GLY A 7 23.53 -22.76 -26.87
N THR A 8 22.35 -22.79 -27.41
CA THR A 8 21.44 -21.65 -27.49
C THR A 8 21.06 -21.20 -26.07
N PRO A 9 21.11 -19.90 -25.73
CA PRO A 9 20.63 -19.46 -24.43
C PRO A 9 19.11 -19.55 -24.43
N GLN A 10 18.58 -20.39 -23.58
CA GLN A 10 17.15 -20.33 -23.24
C GLN A 10 16.87 -18.97 -22.61
N GLN A 11 16.03 -18.19 -23.26
CA GLN A 11 15.39 -17.03 -22.68
C GLN A 11 14.55 -17.52 -21.48
N LYS A 12 15.07 -17.32 -20.27
CA LYS A 12 14.27 -17.38 -19.05
C LYS A 12 13.30 -16.20 -19.11
N GLY A 13 12.04 -16.51 -19.34
CA GLY A 13 10.98 -15.54 -19.17
C GLY A 13 11.10 -14.87 -17.81
N GLU A 14 11.24 -13.57 -17.80
CA GLU A 14 11.19 -12.76 -16.61
C GLU A 14 9.79 -12.90 -15.99
N ARG A 15 9.67 -13.87 -15.11
CA ARG A 15 8.64 -13.79 -14.08
C ARG A 15 9.14 -12.70 -13.14
N SER A 16 8.46 -11.54 -13.14
CA SER A 16 8.61 -10.60 -12.05
C SER A 16 8.59 -11.38 -10.75
N PRO A 17 9.61 -11.29 -9.91
CA PRO A 17 9.64 -12.07 -8.71
C PRO A 17 8.53 -11.53 -7.80
N VAL A 18 7.40 -12.23 -7.73
CA VAL A 18 6.60 -12.21 -6.52
C VAL A 18 7.57 -12.73 -5.46
N SER A 19 8.24 -11.81 -4.78
CA SER A 19 9.26 -12.19 -3.84
C SER A 19 8.59 -13.10 -2.81
N LYS A 20 9.30 -14.15 -2.38
CA LYS A 20 8.87 -14.99 -1.24
C LYS A 20 8.58 -14.15 0.02
N ALA A 21 8.88 -12.86 -0.03
CA ALA A 21 8.76 -11.85 1.00
C ALA A 21 7.55 -10.90 0.85
N SER A 22 6.67 -11.06 -0.15
CA SER A 22 5.44 -10.26 -0.24
C SER A 22 4.49 -10.66 0.88
N PRO A 23 4.23 -9.77 1.85
CA PRO A 23 3.43 -10.10 3.01
C PRO A 23 1.93 -10.19 2.68
N ASP A 24 1.21 -10.95 3.48
CA ASP A 24 -0.24 -10.85 3.56
C ASP A 24 -0.62 -9.52 4.23
N ASN A 25 -1.72 -8.91 3.79
CA ASN A 25 -2.12 -7.59 4.26
C ASN A 25 -3.61 -7.55 4.62
N ILE A 26 -3.92 -6.73 5.62
CA ILE A 26 -5.29 -6.22 5.82
C ILE A 26 -5.29 -4.78 5.31
N LEU A 27 -6.07 -4.54 4.26
CA LEU A 27 -6.08 -3.31 3.49
C LEU A 27 -7.45 -2.64 3.50
N LEU A 28 -7.44 -1.31 3.38
CA LEU A 28 -8.62 -0.50 3.14
C LEU A 28 -8.52 0.10 1.74
N TYR A 29 -9.61 0.04 0.99
CA TYR A 29 -9.71 0.57 -0.37
C TYR A 29 -10.62 1.78 -0.46
N LEU A 30 -10.30 2.65 -1.40
CA LEU A 30 -10.99 3.89 -1.69
C LEU A 30 -12.19 3.66 -2.64
N PRO A 31 -13.16 4.58 -2.67
CA PRO A 31 -14.13 4.64 -3.75
C PRO A 31 -13.42 4.79 -5.11
N GLN A 32 -14.01 4.26 -6.17
CA GLN A 32 -13.40 4.25 -7.51
C GLN A 32 -12.97 5.65 -7.97
N LYS A 33 -13.77 6.66 -7.72
CA LYS A 33 -13.45 8.04 -8.09
C LYS A 33 -12.16 8.54 -7.44
N GLN A 34 -11.98 8.25 -6.15
CA GLN A 34 -10.77 8.65 -5.43
C GLN A 34 -9.56 7.82 -5.83
N GLU A 35 -9.75 6.51 -6.05
CA GLU A 35 -8.70 5.66 -6.61
C GLU A 35 -8.21 6.19 -7.95
N ASP A 36 -9.13 6.58 -8.85
CA ASP A 36 -8.80 7.14 -10.15
C ASP A 36 -8.02 8.45 -10.02
N GLN A 37 -8.39 9.31 -9.08
CA GLN A 37 -7.67 10.55 -8.81
C GLN A 37 -6.23 10.29 -8.35
N VAL A 38 -6.01 9.30 -7.49
CA VAL A 38 -4.66 8.88 -7.07
C VAL A 38 -3.87 8.33 -8.26
N ARG A 39 -4.49 7.48 -9.08
CA ARG A 39 -3.84 6.93 -10.29
C ARG A 39 -3.47 8.00 -11.31
N GLU A 40 -4.24 9.06 -11.43
CA GLU A 40 -3.91 10.22 -12.27
C GLU A 40 -2.63 10.93 -11.78
N ILE A 41 -2.47 11.06 -10.47
CA ILE A 41 -1.24 11.59 -9.87
C ILE A 41 -0.06 10.66 -10.19
N PHE A 42 -0.22 9.35 -10.05
CA PHE A 42 0.80 8.38 -10.42
C PHE A 42 1.22 8.50 -11.89
N ALA A 43 0.25 8.65 -12.79
CA ALA A 43 0.51 8.84 -14.22
C ALA A 43 1.28 10.13 -14.49
N GLY A 44 0.90 11.23 -13.85
CA GLY A 44 1.60 12.51 -13.99
C GLY A 44 3.03 12.46 -13.47
N LEU A 45 3.28 11.74 -12.39
CA LEU A 45 4.62 11.53 -11.86
C LEU A 45 5.48 10.69 -12.82
N ALA A 46 4.91 9.63 -13.41
CA ALA A 46 5.60 8.82 -14.42
C ALA A 46 5.95 9.64 -15.68
N GLU A 47 5.05 10.52 -16.14
CA GLU A 47 5.31 11.43 -17.26
C GLU A 47 6.47 12.39 -16.98
N ARG A 48 6.68 12.75 -15.73
CA ARG A 48 7.82 13.58 -15.30
C ARG A 48 9.12 12.79 -15.10
N GLY A 49 9.12 11.50 -15.40
CA GLY A 49 10.31 10.63 -15.33
C GLY A 49 10.56 9.98 -13.99
N PHE A 50 9.64 10.07 -13.04
CA PHE A 50 9.73 9.35 -11.77
C PHE A 50 9.33 7.88 -11.91
N PRO A 51 9.73 7.00 -10.98
CA PRO A 51 9.37 5.60 -11.02
C PRO A 51 7.85 5.38 -11.10
N VAL A 52 7.43 4.47 -11.97
CA VAL A 52 6.02 4.13 -12.17
C VAL A 52 5.45 3.45 -10.95
N GLN A 53 4.30 3.92 -10.48
CA GLN A 53 3.57 3.32 -9.37
C GLN A 53 2.48 2.40 -9.93
N GLN A 54 2.56 1.11 -9.65
CA GLN A 54 1.65 0.09 -10.19
C GLN A 54 0.68 -0.46 -9.15
N GLN A 55 0.93 -0.21 -7.87
CA GLN A 55 0.06 -0.68 -6.79
C GLN A 55 -1.33 -0.05 -6.87
N ARG A 56 -2.35 -0.83 -6.52
CA ARG A 56 -3.67 -0.27 -6.27
C ARG A 56 -3.61 0.64 -5.05
N PRO A 57 -4.10 1.89 -5.12
CA PRO A 57 -4.16 2.78 -3.96
C PRO A 57 -4.90 2.13 -2.79
N HIS A 58 -4.28 2.14 -1.61
CA HIS A 58 -4.83 1.50 -0.42
C HIS A 58 -4.21 2.07 0.85
N ILE A 59 -4.87 1.80 1.96
CA ILE A 59 -4.38 2.11 3.31
C ILE A 59 -4.20 0.78 4.03
N THR A 60 -3.00 0.52 4.53
CA THR A 60 -2.69 -0.73 5.22
C THR A 60 -3.05 -0.63 6.70
N VAL A 61 -3.78 -1.59 7.21
CA VAL A 61 -4.03 -1.74 8.66
C VAL A 61 -2.87 -2.48 9.31
N THR A 62 -2.54 -3.65 8.81
CA THR A 62 -1.39 -4.45 9.27
C THR A 62 -0.97 -5.45 8.19
N PHE A 63 0.24 -5.96 8.31
CA PHE A 63 0.76 -6.97 7.39
C PHE A 63 1.63 -7.98 8.13
N SER A 64 1.76 -9.18 7.56
CA SER A 64 2.58 -10.26 8.09
C SER A 64 3.07 -11.15 6.95
N PRO A 65 4.29 -11.71 7.02
CA PRO A 65 4.73 -12.71 6.05
C PRO A 65 3.78 -13.90 5.94
N ARG A 66 3.13 -14.24 7.06
CA ARG A 66 2.06 -15.24 7.17
C ARG A 66 1.04 -14.75 8.17
N MET A 67 -0.05 -14.20 7.69
CA MET A 67 -1.11 -13.70 8.56
C MET A 67 -1.76 -14.86 9.32
N GLN A 68 -1.80 -14.73 10.64
CA GLN A 68 -2.49 -15.69 11.48
C GLN A 68 -4.00 -15.57 11.29
N PRO A 69 -4.74 -16.70 11.26
CA PRO A 69 -6.20 -16.67 11.10
C PRO A 69 -6.92 -15.81 12.15
N GLU A 70 -6.41 -15.78 13.38
CA GLU A 70 -6.97 -14.99 14.48
C GLU A 70 -6.98 -13.48 14.18
N VAL A 71 -5.96 -12.98 13.49
CA VAL A 71 -5.88 -11.57 13.07
C VAL A 71 -6.93 -11.27 12.02
N VAL A 72 -7.10 -12.16 11.04
CA VAL A 72 -8.12 -12.04 9.99
C VAL A 72 -9.52 -12.10 10.59
N ASP A 73 -9.77 -13.02 11.48
CA ASP A 73 -11.06 -13.19 12.17
C ASP A 73 -11.41 -11.95 13.00
N LEU A 74 -10.44 -11.39 13.72
CA LEU A 74 -10.64 -10.15 14.47
C LEU A 74 -10.94 -8.97 13.54
N ALA A 75 -10.23 -8.86 12.43
CA ALA A 75 -10.49 -7.82 11.44
C ALA A 75 -11.90 -7.96 10.82
N ALA A 76 -12.32 -9.19 10.50
CA ALA A 76 -13.67 -9.47 10.00
C ALA A 76 -14.76 -9.13 11.04
N GLN A 77 -14.44 -9.24 12.32
CA GLN A 77 -15.35 -8.88 13.40
C GLN A 77 -15.45 -7.37 13.62
N LEU A 78 -14.34 -6.66 13.60
CA LEU A 78 -14.27 -5.25 13.99
C LEU A 78 -14.53 -4.26 12.84
N LEU A 79 -14.02 -4.55 11.64
CA LEU A 79 -14.05 -3.59 10.54
C LEU A 79 -15.46 -3.29 9.99
N PRO A 80 -16.41 -4.23 9.91
CA PRO A 80 -17.76 -3.90 9.41
C PRO A 80 -18.47 -2.79 10.18
N ALA A 81 -18.19 -2.63 11.47
CA ALA A 81 -18.80 -1.58 12.28
C ALA A 81 -18.18 -0.18 12.08
N VAL A 82 -16.98 -0.11 11.49
CA VAL A 82 -16.20 1.13 11.35
C VAL A 82 -15.94 1.53 9.89
N ILE A 83 -16.37 0.73 8.93
CA ILE A 83 -16.32 1.02 7.50
C ILE A 83 -17.77 1.26 7.02
N PRO A 84 -18.06 2.34 6.23
CA PRO A 84 -17.11 3.32 5.67
C PRO A 84 -16.53 4.26 6.72
N ALA A 85 -15.34 4.75 6.44
CA ALA A 85 -14.67 5.72 7.29
C ALA A 85 -14.04 6.84 6.47
N ASP A 86 -14.11 8.06 7.01
CA ASP A 86 -13.46 9.20 6.38
C ASP A 86 -12.04 9.36 6.88
N PHE A 87 -11.18 9.77 5.97
CA PHE A 87 -9.79 10.13 6.22
C PHE A 87 -9.54 11.55 5.77
N ARG A 88 -8.67 12.22 6.47
CA ARG A 88 -8.18 13.54 6.10
C ARG A 88 -6.68 13.48 5.86
N ARG A 89 -6.24 14.02 4.74
CA ARG A 89 -4.83 14.18 4.43
C ARG A 89 -4.27 15.35 5.23
N VAL A 90 -3.30 15.08 6.10
CA VAL A 90 -2.73 16.08 7.02
C VAL A 90 -1.30 16.45 6.72
N GLY A 91 -0.63 15.71 5.85
CA GLY A 91 0.74 15.98 5.47
C GLY A 91 1.37 14.85 4.66
N ASN A 92 2.66 14.94 4.46
CA ASN A 92 3.47 13.90 3.86
C ASN A 92 4.34 13.24 4.92
N VAL A 93 4.65 11.97 4.72
CA VAL A 93 5.58 11.22 5.56
C VAL A 93 6.54 10.43 4.67
N ILE A 94 7.78 10.29 5.13
CA ILE A 94 8.82 9.52 4.46
C ILE A 94 9.20 8.37 5.37
N PHE A 95 9.07 7.14 4.87
CA PHE A 95 9.50 5.94 5.55
C PHE A 95 10.81 5.44 4.98
N GLY A 96 11.68 4.95 5.86
CA GLY A 96 12.98 4.43 5.48
C GLY A 96 14.11 5.43 5.72
N THR A 97 15.28 4.89 6.04
CA THR A 97 16.47 5.68 6.44
C THR A 97 17.69 5.38 5.58
N LYS A 98 17.54 4.52 4.56
CA LYS A 98 18.64 4.05 3.71
C LYS A 98 18.47 4.55 2.27
N ARG A 99 18.95 3.79 1.31
CA ARG A 99 18.99 4.16 -0.12
C ARG A 99 17.61 4.24 -0.78
N LYS A 100 16.64 3.49 -0.28
CA LYS A 100 15.26 3.49 -0.75
C LYS A 100 14.36 4.04 0.33
N GLN A 101 13.50 4.96 -0.06
CA GLN A 101 12.50 5.57 0.82
C GLN A 101 11.12 5.52 0.20
N THR A 102 10.12 5.43 1.03
CA THR A 102 8.72 5.44 0.59
C THR A 102 8.09 6.75 1.01
N VAL A 103 7.46 7.42 0.05
CA VAL A 103 6.70 8.65 0.29
C VAL A 103 5.22 8.30 0.40
N ALA A 104 4.56 8.82 1.40
CA ALA A 104 3.14 8.60 1.63
C ALA A 104 2.44 9.88 2.09
N TRP A 105 1.13 9.95 1.85
CA TRP A 105 0.27 10.90 2.53
C TRP A 105 0.01 10.43 3.95
N LEU A 106 0.25 11.30 4.91
CA LEU A 106 -0.12 11.06 6.30
C LEU A 106 -1.59 11.40 6.48
N LEU A 107 -2.32 10.49 7.12
CA LEU A 107 -3.78 10.58 7.25
C LEU A 107 -4.21 10.59 8.71
N GLU A 108 -5.34 11.23 8.96
CA GLU A 108 -6.12 11.09 10.18
C GLU A 108 -7.48 10.51 9.85
N THR A 109 -8.08 9.78 10.78
CA THR A 109 -9.38 9.13 10.60
C THR A 109 -10.23 9.21 11.87
N THR A 110 -11.36 8.52 11.87
CA THR A 110 -12.25 8.43 13.02
C THR A 110 -11.60 7.70 14.20
N ASN A 111 -11.99 8.06 15.42
CA ASN A 111 -11.52 7.37 16.63
C ASN A 111 -11.87 5.88 16.60
N GLU A 112 -13.06 5.54 16.10
CA GLU A 112 -13.57 4.16 16.04
C GLU A 112 -12.69 3.28 15.15
N LEU A 113 -12.32 3.77 13.96
CA LEU A 113 -11.42 3.03 13.07
C LEU A 113 -10.01 2.95 13.66
N GLU A 114 -9.50 4.02 14.25
CA GLU A 114 -8.19 4.00 14.92
C GLU A 114 -8.12 2.95 16.02
N ILE A 115 -9.15 2.87 16.85
CA ILE A 115 -9.23 1.87 17.93
C ILE A 115 -9.26 0.46 17.35
N ALA A 116 -10.10 0.21 16.34
CA ALA A 116 -10.19 -1.08 15.68
C ALA A 116 -8.86 -1.49 15.03
N ALA A 117 -8.23 -0.58 14.29
CA ALA A 117 -6.95 -0.83 13.63
C ALA A 117 -5.83 -1.15 14.63
N ARG A 118 -5.77 -0.46 15.75
CA ARG A 118 -4.80 -0.73 16.82
C ARG A 118 -5.02 -2.10 17.47
N LYS A 119 -6.26 -2.51 17.68
CA LYS A 119 -6.58 -3.85 18.19
C LYS A 119 -6.16 -4.94 17.21
N ILE A 120 -6.43 -4.76 15.93
CA ILE A 120 -6.01 -5.69 14.88
C ILE A 120 -4.49 -5.78 14.81
N SER A 121 -3.80 -4.65 14.83
CA SER A 121 -2.34 -4.60 14.85
C SER A 121 -1.76 -5.30 16.08
N ALA A 122 -2.35 -5.08 17.26
CA ALA A 122 -1.90 -5.71 18.50
C ALA A 122 -2.05 -7.23 18.47
N ALA A 123 -3.05 -7.76 17.77
CA ALA A 123 -3.26 -9.20 17.61
C ALA A 123 -2.24 -9.85 16.65
N ASN A 124 -1.59 -9.05 15.80
CA ASN A 124 -0.59 -9.53 14.87
C ASN A 124 0.78 -9.59 15.54
N SER A 125 1.27 -10.79 15.82
CA SER A 125 2.58 -11.00 16.49
C SER A 125 3.77 -10.48 15.67
N ASP A 126 3.64 -10.39 14.35
CA ASP A 126 4.65 -9.82 13.45
C ASP A 126 4.49 -8.31 13.25
N GLY A 127 3.51 -7.71 13.89
CA GLY A 127 3.19 -6.30 13.76
C GLY A 127 3.93 -5.41 14.73
N ARG A 128 3.46 -4.18 14.84
CA ARG A 128 4.05 -3.11 15.67
C ARG A 128 3.38 -2.96 17.04
N GLY A 129 2.65 -3.97 17.50
CA GLY A 129 1.83 -3.87 18.70
C GLY A 129 0.60 -2.97 18.46
N PRO A 130 0.05 -2.33 19.51
CA PRO A 130 -1.14 -1.51 19.42
C PRO A 130 -0.84 -0.13 18.80
N ARG A 131 -0.18 -0.11 17.64
CA ARG A 131 0.24 1.12 16.95
C ARG A 131 -0.23 1.09 15.51
N TRP A 132 -0.64 2.24 15.03
CA TRP A 132 -1.03 2.43 13.65
C TRP A 132 -0.76 3.86 13.21
N THR A 133 -0.08 4.01 12.10
CA THR A 133 0.15 5.29 11.44
C THR A 133 -0.60 5.26 10.12
N PRO A 134 -1.85 5.77 10.04
CA PRO A 134 -2.60 5.71 8.80
C PRO A 134 -1.93 6.55 7.72
N HIS A 135 -1.73 5.93 6.56
CA HIS A 135 -1.09 6.57 5.41
C HIS A 135 -1.49 5.89 4.11
N LEU A 136 -1.38 6.63 3.02
CA LEU A 136 -1.54 6.11 1.67
C LEU A 136 -0.23 6.30 0.92
N THR A 137 0.38 5.18 0.52
CA THR A 137 1.65 5.21 -0.21
C THR A 137 1.48 5.83 -1.58
N MET A 138 2.25 6.88 -1.83
CA MET A 138 2.26 7.62 -3.10
C MET A 138 3.52 7.35 -3.93
N GLY A 139 4.60 6.94 -3.31
CA GLY A 139 5.86 6.61 -3.97
C GLY A 139 6.57 5.50 -3.24
N LEU A 140 6.47 4.26 -3.75
CA LEU A 140 7.02 3.08 -3.12
C LEU A 140 8.50 2.92 -3.47
N ARG A 141 9.35 2.81 -2.45
CA ARG A 141 10.77 2.46 -2.58
C ARG A 141 11.52 3.29 -3.62
N LEU A 142 11.38 4.61 -3.51
CA LEU A 142 12.08 5.55 -4.37
C LEU A 142 13.56 5.63 -4.02
N PRO A 143 14.45 5.86 -4.99
CA PRO A 143 15.81 6.29 -4.69
C PRO A 143 15.77 7.53 -3.79
N ARG A 144 16.56 7.52 -2.73
CA ARG A 144 16.53 8.59 -1.72
C ARG A 144 16.75 9.99 -2.31
N GLU A 145 17.64 10.09 -3.29
CA GLU A 145 17.96 11.35 -3.98
C GLU A 145 16.81 11.89 -4.82
N GLU A 146 15.84 11.06 -5.21
CA GLU A 146 14.68 11.48 -5.96
C GLU A 146 13.52 11.98 -5.08
N VAL A 147 13.56 11.70 -3.79
CA VAL A 147 12.45 11.98 -2.87
C VAL A 147 12.08 13.47 -2.81
N PRO A 148 13.00 14.43 -2.70
CA PRO A 148 12.62 15.85 -2.67
C PRO A 148 11.88 16.29 -3.95
N GLY A 149 12.38 15.93 -5.12
CA GLY A 149 11.73 16.23 -6.42
C GLY A 149 10.40 15.52 -6.58
N TYR A 150 10.29 14.28 -6.09
CA TYR A 150 9.05 13.52 -6.12
C TYR A 150 7.95 14.20 -5.30
N ILE A 151 8.26 14.62 -4.08
CA ILE A 151 7.30 15.32 -3.21
C ILE A 151 6.84 16.62 -3.85
N GLN A 152 7.76 17.42 -4.41
CA GLN A 152 7.40 18.65 -5.09
C GLN A 152 6.47 18.39 -6.28
N ALA A 153 6.81 17.44 -7.14
CA ALA A 153 5.98 17.08 -8.30
C ALA A 153 4.60 16.53 -7.86
N MET A 154 4.57 15.69 -6.83
CA MET A 154 3.33 15.17 -6.29
C MET A 154 2.42 16.29 -5.77
N ASP A 155 2.95 17.24 -5.05
CA ASP A 155 2.19 18.40 -4.55
C ASP A 155 1.64 19.27 -5.69
N GLU A 156 2.42 19.49 -6.75
CA GLU A 156 1.97 20.21 -7.94
C GLU A 156 0.85 19.49 -8.69
N LEU A 157 0.89 18.17 -8.73
CA LEU A 157 -0.10 17.33 -9.43
C LEU A 157 -1.36 17.06 -8.61
N THR A 158 -1.33 17.34 -7.32
CA THR A 158 -2.45 17.09 -6.42
C THR A 158 -3.32 18.33 -6.28
N SER A 159 -4.62 18.21 -6.60
CA SER A 159 -5.57 19.31 -6.40
C SER A 159 -5.61 19.73 -4.93
N SER A 160 -5.62 21.03 -4.68
CA SER A 160 -5.81 21.59 -3.33
C SER A 160 -7.16 21.23 -2.71
N HIS A 161 -8.13 20.80 -3.54
CA HIS A 161 -9.44 20.32 -3.08
C HIS A 161 -9.45 18.85 -2.72
N PHE A 162 -8.42 18.08 -3.09
CA PHE A 162 -8.32 16.67 -2.77
C PHE A 162 -7.68 16.47 -1.38
N LYS A 163 -8.45 16.78 -0.33
CA LYS A 163 -8.01 16.72 1.08
C LYS A 163 -8.60 15.54 1.85
N GLU A 164 -9.71 15.01 1.39
CA GLU A 164 -10.45 13.95 2.06
C GLU A 164 -10.46 12.68 1.21
N LEU A 165 -10.36 11.56 1.90
CA LEU A 165 -10.43 10.22 1.34
C LEU A 165 -11.46 9.43 2.15
N SER A 166 -12.02 8.38 1.55
CA SER A 166 -12.89 7.45 2.25
C SER A 166 -12.38 6.04 2.10
N ALA A 167 -12.49 5.24 3.15
CA ALA A 167 -12.35 3.79 3.05
C ALA A 167 -13.75 3.19 2.95
N VAL A 168 -14.01 2.47 1.86
CA VAL A 168 -15.33 1.86 1.59
C VAL A 168 -15.29 0.34 1.54
N GLU A 169 -14.12 -0.24 1.50
CA GLU A 169 -13.90 -1.68 1.53
C GLU A 169 -12.71 -2.00 2.41
N ALA A 170 -12.81 -3.06 3.20
CA ALA A 170 -11.69 -3.68 3.89
C ALA A 170 -11.50 -5.09 3.35
N ALA A 171 -10.26 -5.49 3.11
CA ALA A 171 -9.94 -6.78 2.54
C ALA A 171 -8.71 -7.42 3.17
N TYR A 172 -8.72 -8.74 3.20
CA TYR A 172 -7.54 -9.56 3.43
C TYR A 172 -6.93 -9.91 2.08
N TRP A 173 -5.73 -9.40 1.82
CA TRP A 173 -5.02 -9.57 0.55
C TRP A 173 -3.79 -10.45 0.72
N ARG A 174 -3.71 -11.51 -0.10
CA ARG A 174 -2.59 -12.45 -0.18
C ARG A 174 -1.90 -12.32 -1.54
N PRO A 175 -0.81 -11.54 -1.65
CA PRO A 175 -0.15 -11.29 -2.95
C PRO A 175 0.38 -12.55 -3.62
N ARG A 176 0.87 -13.50 -2.84
CA ARG A 176 1.47 -14.74 -3.38
C ARG A 176 0.48 -15.62 -4.14
N THR A 177 -0.77 -15.62 -3.73
CA THR A 177 -1.86 -16.38 -4.35
C THR A 177 -2.81 -15.50 -5.15
N GLN A 178 -2.65 -14.17 -5.11
CA GLN A 178 -3.54 -13.18 -5.73
C GLN A 178 -4.99 -13.34 -5.23
N GLU A 179 -5.16 -13.69 -3.96
CA GLU A 179 -6.48 -13.89 -3.35
C GLU A 179 -6.87 -12.69 -2.48
N LYS A 180 -8.08 -12.19 -2.72
CA LYS A 180 -8.69 -11.13 -1.94
C LYS A 180 -9.95 -11.67 -1.25
N THR A 181 -10.00 -11.55 0.07
CA THR A 181 -11.19 -11.82 0.87
C THR A 181 -11.74 -10.50 1.41
N VAL A 182 -12.95 -10.15 1.03
CA VAL A 182 -13.61 -8.94 1.53
C VAL A 182 -14.04 -9.15 2.98
N LEU A 183 -13.63 -8.24 3.86
CA LEU A 183 -13.94 -8.28 5.29
C LEU A 183 -15.05 -7.29 5.67
N ALA A 184 -15.16 -6.20 4.94
CA ALA A 184 -16.21 -5.19 5.13
C ALA A 184 -16.44 -4.43 3.82
N GLU A 185 -17.68 -4.04 3.57
CA GLU A 185 -18.09 -3.19 2.45
C GLU A 185 -19.10 -2.14 2.93
N ALA A 186 -18.99 -0.97 2.34
CA ALA A 186 -19.99 0.08 2.53
C ALA A 186 -21.20 -0.14 1.62
#